data_5f5d34ce2c5b6dfc4936593f065e189b
#
_entry.id   5f5d34ce2c5b6dfc4936593f065e189b
#
_cell.length_a   1.000
_cell.length_b   1.000
_cell.length_c   1.000
_cell.angle_alpha   90.00
_cell.angle_beta   90.00
_cell.angle_gamma   90.00
#
_symmetry.space_group_name_H-M   'P 1'
#
loop_
_entity.id
_entity.type
_entity.pdbx_description
1 polymer ?
#
loop_
_entity_poly.entity_id
_entity_poly.type
_entity_poly.pdbx_seq_one_letter_code
_entity_poly.pdbx_strand_id
1 'polypeptide(L)'
;MITIVGSGPAGFYAALTAASLGEKVTVVEERDKLGGTCVLFGCIPSKAMLHPLALAYSLGRIGKTLNFSYLELTKLAKDAINRISKGIEYALESHDIGVIHGKASLKGGKIEVNGQTLNSEKVIIATGTIKPSGALASDDLPYLDKDFNRVVIVGGGVGGVEYGWLLRMIGKEVHIVEKENLLLPKHDQDLRKSITNYFSKLGFKLHMGVEAKIEGNEVITSKGEKIEGDFVLLSFGRKPNLEGFEELRSDKWLLVNEYMETSLKNVYAAGDVTGSFTAHEAIHKGVTAALNSVGKRKAYDGSVVPKVIYTMPQIAYIGKTTGNCKKIDMVTLPRAIAEKETEGFLKICEEGGKIVGAVVFSERAEEIITIIGIAMKFGISISSLLDFQFPHPSYLESIWELVRTFEGIM
;
A
#
# COMPACT_ATOMS: atom_id res chain seq x y z
N MET A 1 -20.25 -3.70 -25.07
CA MET A 1 -19.33 -4.62 -24.36
C MET A 1 -18.10 -3.87 -23.89
N ILE A 2 -17.71 -4.05 -22.63
CA ILE A 2 -16.54 -3.42 -22.01
C ILE A 2 -15.46 -4.49 -21.77
N THR A 3 -14.25 -4.25 -22.24
CA THR A 3 -13.10 -5.10 -21.95
C THR A 3 -12.21 -4.42 -20.90
N ILE A 4 -11.85 -5.16 -19.86
CA ILE A 4 -11.00 -4.70 -18.77
C ILE A 4 -9.72 -5.51 -18.78
N VAL A 5 -8.58 -4.85 -18.81
CA VAL A 5 -7.26 -5.51 -18.88
C VAL A 5 -6.61 -5.47 -17.50
N GLY A 6 -6.51 -6.62 -16.88
CA GLY A 6 -5.99 -6.85 -15.53
C GLY A 6 -7.08 -7.07 -14.50
N SER A 7 -6.88 -8.08 -13.64
CA SER A 7 -7.81 -8.51 -12.57
C SER A 7 -7.42 -7.99 -11.17
N GLY A 8 -6.49 -7.04 -11.10
CA GLY A 8 -6.12 -6.39 -9.84
C GLY A 8 -7.26 -5.57 -9.24
N PRO A 9 -7.07 -4.92 -8.08
CA PRO A 9 -8.15 -4.18 -7.41
C PRO A 9 -8.90 -3.20 -8.32
N ALA A 10 -8.19 -2.45 -9.18
CA ALA A 10 -8.84 -1.53 -10.11
C ALA A 10 -9.72 -2.25 -11.14
N GLY A 11 -9.17 -3.29 -11.78
CA GLY A 11 -9.91 -4.03 -12.81
C GLY A 11 -11.07 -4.84 -12.25
N PHE A 12 -10.88 -5.51 -11.13
CA PHE A 12 -11.93 -6.27 -10.47
C PHE A 12 -13.15 -5.40 -10.10
N TYR A 13 -12.93 -4.28 -9.40
CA TYR A 13 -14.01 -3.39 -9.03
C TYR A 13 -14.61 -2.62 -10.22
N ALA A 14 -13.81 -2.34 -11.25
CA ALA A 14 -14.33 -1.80 -12.50
C ALA A 14 -15.27 -2.80 -13.18
N ALA A 15 -14.91 -4.10 -13.18
CA ALA A 15 -15.71 -5.17 -13.78
C ALA A 15 -17.07 -5.32 -13.07
N LEU A 16 -17.05 -5.43 -11.74
CA LEU A 16 -18.28 -5.52 -10.95
C LEU A 16 -19.17 -4.28 -11.12
N THR A 17 -18.55 -3.08 -11.14
CA THR A 17 -19.31 -1.84 -11.32
C THR A 17 -19.97 -1.78 -12.69
N ALA A 18 -19.26 -2.09 -13.77
CA ALA A 18 -19.82 -2.08 -15.11
C ALA A 18 -20.91 -3.13 -15.29
N ALA A 19 -20.71 -4.36 -14.79
CA ALA A 19 -21.70 -5.42 -14.82
C ALA A 19 -22.97 -5.07 -14.04
N SER A 20 -22.84 -4.48 -12.84
CA SER A 20 -23.98 -4.03 -12.03
C SER A 20 -24.81 -2.92 -12.71
N LEU A 21 -24.25 -2.26 -13.71
CA LEU A 21 -24.92 -1.25 -14.53
C LEU A 21 -25.50 -1.82 -15.84
N GLY A 22 -25.51 -3.16 -15.99
CA GLY A 22 -26.10 -3.86 -17.11
C GLY A 22 -25.19 -4.02 -18.33
N GLU A 23 -23.91 -3.69 -18.22
CA GLU A 23 -22.95 -3.87 -19.32
C GLU A 23 -22.46 -5.33 -19.41
N LYS A 24 -22.26 -5.80 -20.63
CA LYS A 24 -21.53 -7.05 -20.87
C LYS A 24 -20.03 -6.79 -20.68
N VAL A 25 -19.40 -7.52 -19.75
CA VAL A 25 -18.02 -7.30 -19.35
C VAL A 25 -17.16 -8.53 -19.62
N THR A 26 -15.93 -8.30 -20.07
CA THR A 26 -14.88 -9.32 -20.17
C THR A 26 -13.62 -8.80 -19.50
N VAL A 27 -13.04 -9.59 -18.60
CA VAL A 27 -11.73 -9.34 -17.97
C VAL A 27 -10.66 -10.14 -18.71
N VAL A 28 -9.56 -9.50 -19.05
CA VAL A 28 -8.37 -10.16 -19.61
C VAL A 28 -7.28 -10.16 -18.55
N GLU A 29 -6.75 -11.34 -18.23
CA GLU A 29 -5.67 -11.50 -17.24
C GLU A 29 -4.57 -12.40 -17.81
N GLU A 30 -3.32 -11.94 -17.71
CA GLU A 30 -2.17 -12.70 -18.22
C GLU A 30 -1.77 -13.88 -17.33
N ARG A 31 -2.12 -13.83 -16.05
CA ARG A 31 -1.78 -14.87 -15.06
C ARG A 31 -2.89 -15.88 -14.89
N ASP A 32 -2.52 -17.07 -14.42
CA ASP A 32 -3.50 -18.14 -14.13
C ASP A 32 -4.41 -17.80 -12.93
N LYS A 33 -3.93 -16.97 -11.99
CA LYS A 33 -4.69 -16.55 -10.80
C LYS A 33 -5.10 -15.11 -10.89
N LEU A 34 -6.34 -14.83 -10.49
CA LEU A 34 -6.89 -13.49 -10.44
C LEU A 34 -6.52 -12.75 -9.14
N GLY A 35 -6.56 -11.40 -9.20
CA GLY A 35 -6.40 -10.52 -8.05
C GLY A 35 -5.21 -9.56 -8.12
N GLY A 36 -4.37 -9.69 -9.17
CA GLY A 36 -3.24 -8.80 -9.44
C GLY A 36 -2.22 -8.74 -8.30
N THR A 37 -1.40 -7.70 -8.29
CA THR A 37 -0.31 -7.54 -7.29
C THR A 37 -0.82 -7.55 -5.85
N CYS A 38 -1.95 -6.92 -5.56
CA CYS A 38 -2.49 -6.84 -4.20
C CYS A 38 -2.76 -8.23 -3.59
N VAL A 39 -3.42 -9.11 -4.34
CA VAL A 39 -3.80 -10.44 -3.86
C VAL A 39 -2.65 -11.44 -3.95
N LEU A 40 -1.89 -11.41 -5.04
CA LEU A 40 -0.91 -12.46 -5.32
C LEU A 40 0.45 -12.20 -4.68
N PHE A 41 0.85 -10.93 -4.51
CA PHE A 41 2.23 -10.57 -4.18
C PHE A 41 2.37 -9.51 -3.09
N GLY A 42 1.31 -8.73 -2.80
CA GLY A 42 1.40 -7.51 -1.99
C GLY A 42 0.57 -7.55 -0.71
N CYS A 43 -0.59 -6.87 -0.73
CA CYS A 43 -1.40 -6.59 0.45
C CYS A 43 -1.82 -7.86 1.21
N ILE A 44 -2.35 -8.84 0.51
CA ILE A 44 -2.90 -10.04 1.15
C ILE A 44 -1.81 -10.92 1.74
N PRO A 45 -0.79 -11.36 0.98
CA PRO A 45 0.26 -12.19 1.54
C PRO A 45 1.02 -11.49 2.66
N SER A 46 1.34 -10.19 2.53
CA SER A 46 2.05 -9.47 3.59
C SER A 46 1.23 -9.40 4.88
N LYS A 47 -0.09 -9.15 4.83
CA LYS A 47 -0.95 -9.08 6.02
C LYS A 47 -1.17 -10.46 6.64
N ALA A 48 -1.27 -11.51 5.83
CA ALA A 48 -1.31 -12.89 6.34
C ALA A 48 -0.04 -13.27 7.11
N MET A 49 1.13 -12.75 6.70
CA MET A 49 2.40 -12.98 7.38
C MET A 49 2.60 -12.04 8.59
N LEU A 50 2.19 -10.78 8.49
CA LEU A 50 2.38 -9.76 9.53
C LEU A 50 1.46 -9.95 10.73
N HIS A 51 0.21 -10.38 10.53
CA HIS A 51 -0.77 -10.51 11.61
C HIS A 51 -0.32 -11.43 12.75
N PRO A 52 0.13 -12.68 12.51
CA PRO A 52 0.62 -13.54 13.60
C PRO A 52 1.86 -12.95 14.30
N LEU A 53 2.70 -12.21 13.58
CA LEU A 53 3.87 -11.54 14.17
C LEU A 53 3.47 -10.35 15.04
N ALA A 54 2.42 -9.61 14.69
CA ALA A 54 1.86 -8.55 15.51
C ALA A 54 1.33 -9.12 16.84
N LEU A 55 0.64 -10.26 16.81
CA LEU A 55 0.20 -10.97 18.01
C LEU A 55 1.39 -11.44 18.86
N ALA A 56 2.41 -12.03 18.25
CA ALA A 56 3.63 -12.45 18.93
C ALA A 56 4.35 -11.27 19.61
N TYR A 57 4.43 -10.15 18.91
CA TYR A 57 5.02 -8.91 19.43
C TYR A 57 4.25 -8.37 20.65
N SER A 58 2.92 -8.33 20.58
CA SER A 58 2.06 -7.90 21.71
C SER A 58 2.19 -8.86 22.91
N LEU A 59 2.24 -10.18 22.66
CA LEU A 59 2.49 -11.18 23.72
C LEU A 59 3.86 -10.98 24.39
N GLY A 60 4.89 -10.61 23.62
CA GLY A 60 6.22 -10.32 24.12
C GLY A 60 6.23 -9.22 25.20
N ARG A 61 5.36 -8.20 25.08
CA ARG A 61 5.22 -7.11 26.06
C ARG A 61 4.73 -7.57 27.45
N ILE A 62 4.02 -8.68 27.50
CA ILE A 62 3.56 -9.29 28.76
C ILE A 62 4.40 -10.51 29.18
N GLY A 63 5.59 -10.68 28.58
CA GLY A 63 6.53 -11.75 28.92
C GLY A 63 6.15 -13.14 28.38
N LYS A 64 5.31 -13.20 27.34
CA LYS A 64 4.96 -14.45 26.66
C LYS A 64 5.64 -14.50 25.29
N THR A 65 6.06 -15.69 24.89
CA THR A 65 6.77 -15.90 23.61
C THR A 65 5.91 -16.72 22.66
N LEU A 66 5.79 -16.25 21.45
CA LEU A 66 5.19 -16.96 20.33
C LEU A 66 6.12 -16.79 19.12
N ASN A 67 6.60 -17.89 18.58
CA ASN A 67 7.56 -17.89 17.47
C ASN A 67 6.93 -18.46 16.22
N PHE A 68 7.33 -17.92 15.08
CA PHE A 68 6.96 -18.40 13.76
C PHE A 68 8.21 -18.56 12.90
N SER A 69 8.30 -19.66 12.16
CA SER A 69 9.27 -19.79 11.08
C SER A 69 8.78 -19.04 9.84
N TYR A 70 9.71 -18.71 8.95
CA TYR A 70 9.37 -18.08 7.67
C TYR A 70 8.43 -18.96 6.83
N LEU A 71 8.66 -20.27 6.80
CA LEU A 71 7.86 -21.23 6.03
C LEU A 71 6.42 -21.36 6.56
N GLU A 72 6.21 -21.25 7.87
CA GLU A 72 4.84 -21.21 8.43
C GLU A 72 4.11 -19.95 7.96
N LEU A 73 4.79 -18.78 7.94
CA LEU A 73 4.20 -17.54 7.46
C LEU A 73 3.88 -17.58 5.97
N THR A 74 4.78 -18.11 5.13
CA THR A 74 4.52 -18.25 3.69
C THR A 74 3.37 -19.20 3.38
N LYS A 75 3.16 -20.23 4.21
CA LYS A 75 1.99 -21.12 4.10
C LYS A 75 0.69 -20.34 4.34
N LEU A 76 0.61 -19.54 5.42
CA LEU A 76 -0.55 -18.68 5.67
C LEU A 76 -0.80 -17.69 4.53
N ALA A 77 0.26 -17.12 3.97
CA ALA A 77 0.16 -16.25 2.79
C ALA A 77 -0.42 -16.97 1.58
N LYS A 78 0.09 -18.16 1.25
CA LYS A 78 -0.39 -18.99 0.12
C LYS A 78 -1.85 -19.41 0.29
N ASP A 79 -2.26 -19.77 1.51
CA ASP A 79 -3.65 -20.11 1.83
C ASP A 79 -4.58 -18.91 1.63
N ALA A 80 -4.19 -17.72 2.10
CA ALA A 80 -4.95 -16.50 1.92
C ALA A 80 -5.04 -16.10 0.43
N ILE A 81 -3.93 -16.17 -0.32
CA ILE A 81 -3.89 -15.92 -1.77
C ILE A 81 -4.90 -16.82 -2.49
N ASN A 82 -4.83 -18.13 -2.24
CA ASN A 82 -5.68 -19.12 -2.92
C ASN A 82 -7.16 -18.86 -2.61
N ARG A 83 -7.49 -18.58 -1.36
CA ARG A 83 -8.88 -18.32 -0.93
C ARG A 83 -9.44 -17.06 -1.57
N ILE A 84 -8.68 -15.98 -1.61
CA ILE A 84 -9.16 -14.71 -2.16
C ILE A 84 -9.21 -14.75 -3.68
N SER A 85 -8.20 -15.34 -4.36
CA SER A 85 -8.24 -15.51 -5.82
C SER A 85 -9.46 -16.29 -6.27
N LYS A 86 -9.79 -17.42 -5.61
CA LYS A 86 -11.02 -18.19 -5.88
C LYS A 86 -12.29 -17.38 -5.58
N GLY A 87 -12.28 -16.53 -4.55
CA GLY A 87 -13.39 -15.64 -4.26
C GLY A 87 -13.63 -14.61 -5.37
N ILE A 88 -12.55 -14.10 -5.98
CA ILE A 88 -12.61 -13.20 -7.14
C ILE A 88 -13.19 -13.94 -8.36
N GLU A 89 -12.70 -15.15 -8.66
CA GLU A 89 -13.24 -15.99 -9.74
C GLU A 89 -14.73 -16.20 -9.59
N TYR A 90 -15.17 -16.64 -8.40
CA TYR A 90 -16.58 -16.82 -8.09
C TYR A 90 -17.41 -15.53 -8.22
N ALA A 91 -16.88 -14.40 -7.77
CA ALA A 91 -17.57 -13.12 -7.86
C ALA A 91 -17.73 -12.67 -9.32
N LEU A 92 -16.73 -12.87 -10.18
CA LEU A 92 -16.85 -12.56 -11.61
C LEU A 92 -17.87 -13.47 -12.28
N GLU A 93 -17.81 -14.78 -12.05
CA GLU A 93 -18.74 -15.76 -12.58
C GLU A 93 -20.19 -15.46 -12.16
N SER A 94 -20.43 -15.16 -10.88
CA SER A 94 -21.77 -14.86 -10.36
C SER A 94 -22.38 -13.56 -10.91
N HIS A 95 -21.59 -12.74 -11.58
CA HIS A 95 -22.05 -11.52 -12.27
C HIS A 95 -21.99 -11.64 -13.80
N ASP A 96 -21.90 -12.86 -14.34
CA ASP A 96 -21.80 -13.14 -15.78
C ASP A 96 -20.63 -12.41 -16.49
N ILE A 97 -19.52 -12.19 -15.75
CA ILE A 97 -18.32 -11.55 -16.28
C ILE A 97 -17.38 -12.62 -16.83
N GLY A 98 -17.12 -12.58 -18.14
CA GLY A 98 -16.17 -13.49 -18.79
C GLY A 98 -14.73 -13.20 -18.40
N VAL A 99 -13.92 -14.25 -18.27
CA VAL A 99 -12.45 -14.13 -18.07
C VAL A 99 -11.73 -14.78 -19.24
N ILE A 100 -10.78 -14.06 -19.83
CA ILE A 100 -9.89 -14.56 -20.88
C ILE A 100 -8.46 -14.52 -20.35
N HIS A 101 -7.82 -15.67 -20.26
CA HIS A 101 -6.41 -15.74 -19.89
C HIS A 101 -5.53 -15.48 -21.10
N GLY A 102 -4.67 -14.48 -21.01
CA GLY A 102 -3.75 -14.09 -22.06
C GLY A 102 -3.19 -12.68 -21.90
N LYS A 103 -2.12 -12.41 -22.62
CA LYS A 103 -1.52 -11.10 -22.67
C LYS A 103 -2.27 -10.22 -23.67
N ALA A 104 -2.79 -9.10 -23.17
CA ALA A 104 -3.50 -8.13 -24.00
C ALA A 104 -2.53 -7.10 -24.59
N SER A 105 -2.86 -6.61 -25.78
CA SER A 105 -2.25 -5.42 -26.39
C SER A 105 -3.31 -4.53 -27.01
N LEU A 106 -3.00 -3.26 -27.15
CA LEU A 106 -3.85 -2.26 -27.80
C LEU A 106 -3.26 -1.93 -29.17
N LYS A 107 -4.04 -2.13 -30.23
CA LYS A 107 -3.65 -1.79 -31.61
C LYS A 107 -4.77 -1.09 -32.33
N GLY A 108 -4.53 0.15 -32.76
CA GLY A 108 -5.55 0.97 -33.43
C GLY A 108 -6.80 1.16 -32.59
N GLY A 109 -6.67 1.29 -31.26
CA GLY A 109 -7.76 1.44 -30.30
C GLY A 109 -8.56 0.16 -30.03
N LYS A 110 -8.12 -1.02 -30.51
CA LYS A 110 -8.74 -2.33 -30.26
C LYS A 110 -7.84 -3.22 -29.41
N ILE A 111 -8.44 -4.03 -28.56
CA ILE A 111 -7.73 -5.00 -27.76
C ILE A 111 -7.52 -6.29 -28.55
N GLU A 112 -6.29 -6.74 -28.58
CA GLU A 112 -5.88 -8.06 -29.07
C GLU A 112 -5.42 -8.93 -27.89
N VAL A 113 -5.86 -10.19 -27.87
CA VAL A 113 -5.45 -11.20 -26.89
C VAL A 113 -5.19 -12.50 -27.62
N ASN A 114 -4.04 -13.12 -27.41
CA ASN A 114 -3.66 -14.39 -28.04
C ASN A 114 -3.83 -14.37 -29.57
N GLY A 115 -3.54 -13.25 -30.22
CA GLY A 115 -3.66 -13.07 -31.68
C GLY A 115 -5.07 -12.84 -32.19
N GLN A 116 -6.07 -12.69 -31.32
CA GLN A 116 -7.45 -12.42 -31.68
C GLN A 116 -7.88 -11.03 -31.24
N THR A 117 -8.51 -10.27 -32.11
CA THR A 117 -9.08 -8.96 -31.78
C THR A 117 -10.43 -9.14 -31.06
N LEU A 118 -10.58 -8.54 -29.89
CA LEU A 118 -11.85 -8.53 -29.16
C LEU A 118 -12.77 -7.42 -29.67
N ASN A 119 -14.05 -7.72 -29.78
CA ASN A 119 -15.06 -6.74 -30.17
C ASN A 119 -15.46 -5.87 -28.97
N SER A 120 -14.57 -4.97 -28.57
CA SER A 120 -14.73 -4.06 -27.44
C SER A 120 -15.18 -2.69 -27.89
N GLU A 121 -16.29 -2.19 -27.36
CA GLU A 121 -16.74 -0.80 -27.59
C GLU A 121 -15.99 0.16 -26.69
N LYS A 122 -15.60 -0.31 -25.50
CA LYS A 122 -14.89 0.45 -24.49
C LYS A 122 -13.85 -0.44 -23.79
N VAL A 123 -12.77 0.17 -23.36
CA VAL A 123 -11.64 -0.53 -22.75
C VAL A 123 -11.24 0.17 -21.45
N ILE A 124 -10.93 -0.60 -20.40
CA ILE A 124 -10.35 -0.08 -19.16
C ILE A 124 -9.00 -0.79 -18.94
N ILE A 125 -7.91 -0.03 -18.97
CA ILE A 125 -6.55 -0.51 -18.73
C ILE A 125 -6.26 -0.50 -17.25
N ALA A 126 -6.06 -1.66 -16.65
CA ALA A 126 -5.77 -1.86 -15.22
C ALA A 126 -4.58 -2.80 -15.01
N THR A 127 -3.57 -2.70 -15.89
CA THR A 127 -2.40 -3.57 -15.97
C THR A 127 -1.42 -3.44 -14.80
N GLY A 128 -1.57 -2.39 -13.98
CA GLY A 128 -0.79 -2.18 -12.76
C GLY A 128 0.68 -1.88 -13.02
N THR A 129 1.55 -2.50 -12.24
CA THR A 129 2.99 -2.27 -12.26
C THR A 129 3.77 -3.58 -12.26
N ILE A 130 5.01 -3.51 -12.75
CA ILE A 130 6.01 -4.59 -12.72
C ILE A 130 7.05 -4.32 -11.63
N LYS A 131 7.55 -5.39 -11.02
CA LYS A 131 8.62 -5.33 -10.02
C LYS A 131 9.97 -4.95 -10.64
N PRO A 132 10.93 -4.42 -9.87
CA PRO A 132 12.29 -4.23 -10.33
C PRO A 132 12.95 -5.59 -10.64
N SER A 133 13.94 -5.56 -11.54
CA SER A 133 14.76 -6.71 -11.92
C SER A 133 16.15 -6.64 -11.29
N GLY A 134 16.88 -7.76 -11.26
CA GLY A 134 18.28 -7.85 -10.83
C GLY A 134 18.49 -8.49 -9.45
N ALA A 135 17.45 -8.53 -8.60
CA ALA A 135 17.45 -9.28 -7.34
C ALA A 135 16.00 -9.59 -6.91
N LEU A 136 15.80 -10.23 -5.75
CA LEU A 136 14.45 -10.47 -5.23
C LEU A 136 13.75 -9.15 -4.90
N ALA A 137 12.44 -9.12 -5.09
CA ALA A 137 11.57 -8.03 -4.68
C ALA A 137 10.48 -8.55 -3.72
N SER A 138 9.67 -7.66 -3.17
CA SER A 138 8.56 -8.03 -2.29
C SER A 138 7.61 -9.08 -2.90
N ASP A 139 7.46 -9.06 -4.21
CA ASP A 139 6.62 -9.99 -4.97
C ASP A 139 7.08 -11.45 -4.85
N ASP A 140 8.36 -11.68 -4.59
CA ASP A 140 8.95 -13.02 -4.52
C ASP A 140 8.82 -13.64 -3.12
N LEU A 141 8.71 -12.80 -2.08
CA LEU A 141 8.74 -13.26 -0.69
C LEU A 141 7.65 -14.29 -0.35
N PRO A 142 6.39 -14.17 -0.76
CA PRO A 142 5.37 -15.18 -0.44
C PRO A 142 5.65 -16.55 -1.04
N TYR A 143 6.53 -16.63 -2.03
CA TYR A 143 6.86 -17.83 -2.78
C TYR A 143 8.27 -18.36 -2.53
N LEU A 144 9.04 -17.71 -1.67
CA LEU A 144 10.39 -18.14 -1.32
C LEU A 144 10.32 -19.35 -0.35
N ASP A 145 10.62 -20.53 -0.86
CA ASP A 145 10.55 -21.82 -0.12
C ASP A 145 11.94 -22.27 0.37
N LYS A 146 12.73 -21.37 0.93
CA LYS A 146 14.03 -21.69 1.55
C LYS A 146 14.18 -20.95 2.87
N ASP A 147 14.94 -21.54 3.78
CA ASP A 147 15.36 -20.85 5.00
C ASP A 147 16.58 -19.96 4.71
N PHE A 148 16.77 -18.96 5.55
CA PHE A 148 17.84 -17.98 5.47
C PHE A 148 18.05 -17.33 6.84
N ASN A 149 19.18 -16.68 7.03
CA ASN A 149 19.52 -16.02 8.31
C ASN A 149 19.73 -14.53 8.15
N ARG A 150 20.31 -14.08 7.04
CA ARG A 150 20.69 -12.69 6.80
C ARG A 150 20.10 -12.17 5.49
N VAL A 151 19.51 -10.98 5.55
CA VAL A 151 18.92 -10.31 4.38
C VAL A 151 19.46 -8.90 4.27
N VAL A 152 19.85 -8.50 3.06
CA VAL A 152 20.20 -7.11 2.76
C VAL A 152 19.07 -6.47 1.96
N ILE A 153 18.40 -5.49 2.55
CA ILE A 153 17.31 -4.73 1.90
C ILE A 153 17.91 -3.45 1.32
N VAL A 154 17.76 -3.25 0.02
CA VAL A 154 18.17 -2.02 -0.66
C VAL A 154 16.93 -1.14 -0.84
N GLY A 155 16.92 -0.02 -0.11
CA GLY A 155 15.83 0.94 -0.03
C GLY A 155 15.09 0.90 1.30
N GLY A 156 15.16 1.98 2.07
CA GLY A 156 14.49 2.19 3.36
C GLY A 156 13.11 2.84 3.23
N GLY A 157 12.44 2.69 2.07
CA GLY A 157 11.07 3.14 1.84
C GLY A 157 10.02 2.23 2.48
N VAL A 158 8.75 2.41 2.11
CA VAL A 158 7.60 1.67 2.67
C VAL A 158 7.80 0.16 2.68
N GLY A 159 8.17 -0.43 1.55
CA GLY A 159 8.37 -1.88 1.46
C GLY A 159 9.55 -2.37 2.30
N GLY A 160 10.67 -1.61 2.31
CA GLY A 160 11.85 -1.95 3.12
C GLY A 160 11.58 -1.92 4.61
N VAL A 161 10.75 -0.97 5.05
CA VAL A 161 10.32 -0.86 6.45
C VAL A 161 9.35 -1.99 6.81
N GLU A 162 8.32 -2.25 6.00
CA GLU A 162 7.31 -3.27 6.30
C GLU A 162 7.91 -4.70 6.27
N TYR A 163 8.60 -5.08 5.19
CA TYR A 163 9.23 -6.40 5.11
C TYR A 163 10.46 -6.53 6.01
N GLY A 164 11.20 -5.44 6.21
CA GLY A 164 12.29 -5.41 7.18
C GLY A 164 11.77 -5.77 8.58
N TRP A 165 10.68 -5.14 9.03
CA TRP A 165 10.05 -5.45 10.30
C TRP A 165 9.62 -6.92 10.38
N LEU A 166 8.93 -7.43 9.36
CA LEU A 166 8.51 -8.83 9.27
C LEU A 166 9.68 -9.80 9.48
N LEU A 167 10.75 -9.59 8.71
CA LEU A 167 11.93 -10.46 8.74
C LEU A 167 12.67 -10.37 10.08
N ARG A 168 12.76 -9.19 10.67
CA ARG A 168 13.36 -8.99 11.98
C ARG A 168 12.58 -9.69 13.09
N MET A 169 11.23 -9.68 13.02
CA MET A 169 10.36 -10.31 14.04
C MET A 169 10.47 -11.84 14.04
N ILE A 170 10.87 -12.47 12.96
CA ILE A 170 11.20 -13.92 12.93
C ILE A 170 12.66 -14.20 13.23
N GLY A 171 13.40 -13.24 13.80
CA GLY A 171 14.77 -13.42 14.28
C GLY A 171 15.86 -13.32 13.21
N LYS A 172 15.55 -12.87 11.98
CA LYS A 172 16.56 -12.74 10.93
C LYS A 172 17.45 -11.52 11.17
N GLU A 173 18.70 -11.60 10.72
CA GLU A 173 19.60 -10.45 10.66
C GLU A 173 19.23 -9.61 9.43
N VAL A 174 18.80 -8.36 9.68
CA VAL A 174 18.29 -7.49 8.61
C VAL A 174 19.20 -6.25 8.50
N HIS A 175 19.82 -6.09 7.33
CA HIS A 175 20.52 -4.90 6.92
C HIS A 175 19.64 -4.06 6.01
N ILE A 176 19.55 -2.75 6.23
CA ILE A 176 18.88 -1.82 5.33
C ILE A 176 19.90 -0.81 4.82
N VAL A 177 20.05 -0.75 3.50
CA VAL A 177 20.92 0.21 2.81
C VAL A 177 20.04 1.28 2.17
N GLU A 178 20.18 2.52 2.61
CA GLU A 178 19.38 3.65 2.15
C GLU A 178 20.26 4.86 1.83
N LYS A 179 20.03 5.52 0.71
CA LYS A 179 20.79 6.70 0.27
C LYS A 179 20.52 7.94 1.10
N GLU A 180 19.36 8.03 1.70
CA GLU A 180 19.00 9.11 2.61
C GLU A 180 19.47 8.81 4.03
N ASN A 181 19.60 9.86 4.86
CA ASN A 181 20.10 9.71 6.24
C ASN A 181 19.09 9.11 7.22
N LEU A 182 17.82 8.97 6.84
CA LEU A 182 16.74 8.43 7.65
C LEU A 182 15.84 7.55 6.79
N LEU A 183 15.23 6.53 7.40
CA LEU A 183 14.20 5.70 6.78
C LEU A 183 13.00 6.55 6.30
N LEU A 184 12.18 5.96 5.44
CA LEU A 184 10.99 6.58 4.85
C LEU A 184 11.30 7.93 4.16
N PRO A 185 12.18 7.96 3.15
CA PRO A 185 12.46 9.18 2.41
C PRO A 185 11.16 9.81 1.89
N LYS A 186 11.09 11.15 1.89
CA LYS A 186 9.91 11.95 1.48
C LYS A 186 8.70 11.93 2.44
N HIS A 187 8.82 11.32 3.61
CA HIS A 187 7.80 11.36 4.65
C HIS A 187 8.10 12.47 5.67
N ASP A 188 7.17 12.65 6.59
CA ASP A 188 7.28 13.62 7.70
C ASP A 188 8.57 13.42 8.51
N GLN A 189 9.21 14.52 8.91
CA GLN A 189 10.51 14.48 9.58
C GLN A 189 10.45 13.84 10.97
N ASP A 190 9.36 14.08 11.71
CA ASP A 190 9.20 13.49 13.05
C ASP A 190 9.03 11.96 12.92
N LEU A 191 8.24 11.52 11.94
CA LEU A 191 8.07 10.11 11.62
C LEU A 191 9.39 9.46 11.24
N ARG A 192 10.14 10.06 10.32
CA ARG A 192 11.43 9.53 9.85
C ARG A 192 12.41 9.32 11.00
N LYS A 193 12.52 10.29 11.92
CA LYS A 193 13.37 10.19 13.12
C LYS A 193 12.88 9.07 14.04
N SER A 194 11.58 9.03 14.32
CA SER A 194 11.00 8.04 15.24
C SER A 194 11.18 6.62 14.73
N ILE A 195 10.86 6.35 13.46
CA ILE A 195 10.98 5.00 12.89
C ILE A 195 12.45 4.55 12.76
N THR A 196 13.37 5.45 12.40
CA THR A 196 14.80 5.13 12.31
C THR A 196 15.36 4.74 13.68
N ASN A 197 15.02 5.50 14.73
CA ASN A 197 15.41 5.20 16.10
C ASN A 197 14.78 3.88 16.59
N TYR A 198 13.50 3.67 16.28
CA TYR A 198 12.79 2.44 16.65
C TYR A 198 13.44 1.21 16.01
N PHE A 199 13.76 1.26 14.72
CA PHE A 199 14.45 0.17 14.02
C PHE A 199 15.85 -0.09 14.58
N SER A 200 16.59 0.96 14.94
CA SER A 200 17.88 0.81 15.63
C SER A 200 17.73 0.07 16.97
N LYS A 201 16.72 0.43 17.78
CA LYS A 201 16.41 -0.27 19.06
C LYS A 201 16.05 -1.74 18.84
N LEU A 202 15.35 -2.08 17.74
CA LEU A 202 15.03 -3.46 17.37
C LEU A 202 16.23 -4.26 16.85
N GLY A 203 17.42 -3.64 16.72
CA GLY A 203 18.65 -4.30 16.31
C GLY A 203 18.83 -4.48 14.80
N PHE A 204 18.16 -3.66 13.99
CA PHE A 204 18.48 -3.55 12.56
C PHE A 204 19.89 -3.00 12.34
N LYS A 205 20.53 -3.46 11.29
CA LYS A 205 21.79 -2.89 10.79
C LYS A 205 21.47 -1.84 9.73
N LEU A 206 21.49 -0.57 10.11
CA LEU A 206 21.10 0.54 9.24
C LEU A 206 22.34 1.18 8.59
N HIS A 207 22.46 1.10 7.27
CA HIS A 207 23.51 1.71 6.45
C HIS A 207 22.89 2.92 5.72
N MET A 208 22.89 4.06 6.39
CA MET A 208 22.22 5.28 5.97
C MET A 208 23.17 6.27 5.28
N GLY A 209 22.63 7.07 4.33
CA GLY A 209 23.41 8.06 3.59
C GLY A 209 24.43 7.42 2.64
N VAL A 210 24.12 6.24 2.11
CA VAL A 210 24.97 5.50 1.18
C VAL A 210 24.18 4.92 0.02
N GLU A 211 24.74 5.01 -1.19
CA GLU A 211 24.20 4.31 -2.36
C GLU A 211 24.65 2.86 -2.37
N ALA A 212 23.86 2.00 -3.00
CA ALA A 212 24.07 0.56 -3.09
C ALA A 212 24.38 0.14 -4.53
N LYS A 213 25.46 -0.62 -4.73
CA LYS A 213 25.71 -1.43 -5.91
C LYS A 213 25.49 -2.89 -5.55
N ILE A 214 24.72 -3.63 -6.34
CA ILE A 214 24.35 -5.01 -6.07
C ILE A 214 25.21 -5.93 -6.95
N GLU A 215 25.86 -6.89 -6.34
CA GLU A 215 26.65 -7.93 -7.02
C GLU A 215 26.28 -9.32 -6.46
N GLY A 216 25.30 -9.97 -7.09
CA GLY A 216 24.73 -11.23 -6.59
C GLY A 216 24.04 -11.05 -5.24
N ASN A 217 24.54 -11.71 -4.20
CA ASN A 217 24.02 -11.62 -2.84
C ASN A 217 24.80 -10.60 -1.95
N GLU A 218 25.72 -9.86 -2.54
CA GLU A 218 26.50 -8.81 -1.88
C GLU A 218 26.02 -7.42 -2.31
N VAL A 219 25.99 -6.50 -1.37
CA VAL A 219 25.77 -5.07 -1.62
C VAL A 219 27.04 -4.31 -1.26
N ILE A 220 27.56 -3.53 -2.20
CA ILE A 220 28.71 -2.66 -2.02
C ILE A 220 28.20 -1.24 -1.85
N THR A 221 28.46 -0.61 -0.72
CA THR A 221 28.05 0.77 -0.47
C THR A 221 28.99 1.76 -1.17
N SER A 222 28.52 2.99 -1.40
CA SER A 222 29.35 4.08 -1.95
C SER A 222 30.58 4.45 -1.08
N LYS A 223 30.63 3.96 0.16
CA LYS A 223 31.79 4.10 1.07
C LYS A 223 32.72 2.89 1.02
N GLY A 224 32.48 1.91 0.14
CA GLY A 224 33.32 0.72 -0.02
C GLY A 224 33.04 -0.42 0.98
N GLU A 225 32.02 -0.29 1.83
CA GLU A 225 31.58 -1.37 2.72
C GLU A 225 30.90 -2.47 1.91
N LYS A 226 31.27 -3.71 2.17
CA LYS A 226 30.68 -4.91 1.59
C LYS A 226 29.75 -5.58 2.58
N ILE A 227 28.50 -5.80 2.18
CA ILE A 227 27.46 -6.39 3.02
C ILE A 227 26.92 -7.60 2.30
N GLU A 228 27.22 -8.79 2.80
CA GLU A 228 26.77 -10.05 2.26
C GLU A 228 25.48 -10.52 2.97
N GLY A 229 24.53 -11.07 2.21
CA GLY A 229 23.32 -11.71 2.72
C GLY A 229 23.04 -13.04 2.04
N ASP A 230 22.10 -13.81 2.56
CA ASP A 230 21.61 -15.01 1.86
C ASP A 230 20.86 -14.63 0.57
N PHE A 231 20.34 -13.41 0.53
CA PHE A 231 19.83 -12.73 -0.66
C PHE A 231 19.72 -11.21 -0.44
N VAL A 232 19.60 -10.49 -1.57
CA VAL A 232 19.30 -9.05 -1.59
C VAL A 232 17.84 -8.85 -1.94
N LEU A 233 17.13 -8.00 -1.18
CA LEU A 233 15.74 -7.62 -1.40
C LEU A 233 15.67 -6.18 -1.92
N LEU A 234 15.12 -5.99 -3.11
CA LEU A 234 14.89 -4.67 -3.68
C LEU A 234 13.59 -4.07 -3.14
N SER A 235 13.70 -2.92 -2.52
CA SER A 235 12.56 -2.15 -1.99
C SER A 235 12.48 -0.76 -2.59
N PHE A 236 12.70 -0.67 -3.89
CA PHE A 236 12.58 0.57 -4.64
C PHE A 236 11.99 0.33 -6.02
N GLY A 237 11.26 1.33 -6.55
CA GLY A 237 10.97 1.50 -7.95
C GLY A 237 10.17 0.40 -8.64
N ARG A 238 8.85 0.41 -8.51
CA ARG A 238 7.96 -0.25 -9.46
C ARG A 238 7.83 0.63 -10.71
N LYS A 239 7.62 0.00 -11.87
CA LYS A 239 7.35 0.67 -13.15
C LYS A 239 5.94 0.34 -13.61
N PRO A 240 5.24 1.24 -14.32
CA PRO A 240 3.94 0.90 -14.91
C PRO A 240 4.09 -0.24 -15.92
N ASN A 241 3.11 -1.12 -15.96
CA ASN A 241 3.04 -2.17 -16.98
C ASN A 241 2.35 -1.60 -18.22
N LEU A 242 3.16 -1.08 -19.15
CA LEU A 242 2.71 -0.45 -20.41
C LEU A 242 3.00 -1.31 -21.63
N GLU A 243 3.54 -2.51 -21.46
CA GLU A 243 3.87 -3.40 -22.57
C GLU A 243 2.60 -3.76 -23.37
N GLY A 244 2.60 -3.46 -24.64
CA GLY A 244 1.45 -3.62 -25.52
C GLY A 244 0.47 -2.44 -25.52
N PHE A 245 0.77 -1.34 -24.82
CA PHE A 245 -0.08 -0.15 -24.70
C PHE A 245 0.65 1.14 -25.06
N GLU A 246 1.67 1.04 -25.92
CA GLU A 246 2.56 2.14 -26.33
C GLU A 246 1.84 3.23 -27.13
N GLU A 247 0.65 2.95 -27.68
CA GLU A 247 -0.19 3.94 -28.36
C GLU A 247 -0.76 5.01 -27.40
N LEU A 248 -0.78 4.71 -26.09
CA LEU A 248 -1.33 5.62 -25.08
C LEU A 248 -0.28 6.63 -24.63
N ARG A 249 -0.71 7.88 -24.41
CA ARG A 249 0.19 8.89 -23.85
C ARG A 249 0.60 8.53 -22.44
N SER A 250 1.90 8.49 -22.20
CA SER A 250 2.51 8.27 -20.89
C SER A 250 3.70 9.20 -20.71
N ASP A 251 3.97 9.57 -19.47
CA ASP A 251 5.26 10.08 -19.04
C ASP A 251 5.95 8.99 -18.21
N LYS A 252 6.01 9.17 -16.91
CA LYS A 252 6.39 8.10 -15.98
C LYS A 252 5.27 7.08 -15.78
N TRP A 253 4.00 7.48 -15.91
CA TRP A 253 2.77 6.71 -15.70
C TRP A 253 1.84 6.95 -16.89
N LEU A 254 0.87 6.05 -17.08
CA LEU A 254 -0.15 6.27 -18.09
C LEU A 254 -1.02 7.47 -17.71
N LEU A 255 -1.11 8.44 -18.63
CA LEU A 255 -1.80 9.71 -18.39
C LEU A 255 -3.31 9.55 -18.55
N VAL A 256 -4.05 10.02 -17.56
CA VAL A 256 -5.51 10.10 -17.54
C VAL A 256 -5.96 11.45 -17.00
N ASN A 257 -7.16 11.88 -17.37
CA ASN A 257 -7.82 13.03 -16.75
C ASN A 257 -8.58 12.61 -15.47
N GLU A 258 -9.29 13.52 -14.84
CA GLU A 258 -10.09 13.26 -13.62
C GLU A 258 -11.25 12.27 -13.84
N TYR A 259 -11.64 12.00 -15.08
CA TYR A 259 -12.65 11.00 -15.46
C TYR A 259 -12.05 9.65 -15.81
N MET A 260 -10.76 9.46 -15.59
CA MET A 260 -9.98 8.26 -15.96
C MET A 260 -9.91 8.01 -17.47
N GLU A 261 -10.18 9.01 -18.31
CA GLU A 261 -10.07 8.94 -19.75
C GLU A 261 -8.61 9.09 -20.19
N THR A 262 -8.16 8.24 -21.14
CA THR A 262 -6.84 8.31 -21.75
C THR A 262 -6.84 9.26 -22.98
N SER A 263 -5.73 9.28 -23.72
CA SER A 263 -5.64 10.04 -24.97
C SER A 263 -6.49 9.46 -26.13
N LEU A 264 -6.98 8.23 -26.00
CA LEU A 264 -7.80 7.57 -26.98
C LEU A 264 -9.28 7.53 -26.55
N LYS A 265 -10.17 7.82 -27.49
CA LYS A 265 -11.61 7.79 -27.25
C LYS A 265 -12.07 6.38 -26.82
N ASN A 266 -12.94 6.30 -25.81
CA ASN A 266 -13.47 5.05 -25.24
C ASN A 266 -12.43 4.14 -24.58
N VAL A 267 -11.22 4.65 -24.34
CA VAL A 267 -10.17 3.96 -23.60
C VAL A 267 -9.91 4.69 -22.30
N TYR A 268 -10.08 3.99 -21.19
CA TYR A 268 -9.90 4.46 -19.82
C TYR A 268 -8.72 3.74 -19.19
N ALA A 269 -8.16 4.28 -18.10
CA ALA A 269 -7.17 3.56 -17.31
C ALA A 269 -7.32 3.84 -15.83
N ALA A 270 -6.97 2.87 -14.98
CA ALA A 270 -7.11 2.97 -13.54
C ALA A 270 -6.08 2.12 -12.78
N GLY A 271 -5.86 2.47 -11.54
CA GLY A 271 -4.93 1.77 -10.65
C GLY A 271 -3.48 2.17 -10.84
N ASP A 272 -2.56 1.29 -10.46
CA ASP A 272 -1.13 1.60 -10.34
C ASP A 272 -0.47 1.98 -11.67
N VAL A 273 -1.02 1.55 -12.79
CA VAL A 273 -0.57 1.98 -14.12
C VAL A 273 -0.67 3.51 -14.30
N THR A 274 -1.58 4.17 -13.58
CA THR A 274 -1.79 5.63 -13.56
C THR A 274 -1.10 6.35 -12.39
N GLY A 275 -0.18 5.66 -11.66
CA GLY A 275 0.58 6.25 -10.56
C GLY A 275 -0.08 6.17 -9.19
N SER A 276 -1.14 5.37 -9.00
CA SER A 276 -1.63 4.98 -7.67
C SER A 276 -0.68 3.95 -7.05
N PHE A 277 -0.60 3.91 -5.71
CA PHE A 277 0.24 2.92 -5.02
C PHE A 277 -0.47 2.29 -3.83
N THR A 278 -1.78 2.45 -3.74
CA THR A 278 -2.61 1.82 -2.72
C THR A 278 -3.81 1.15 -3.36
N ALA A 279 -4.19 -0.01 -2.82
CA ALA A 279 -5.30 -0.79 -3.37
C ALA A 279 -6.63 -0.03 -3.31
N HIS A 280 -6.90 0.71 -2.23
CA HIS A 280 -8.13 1.50 -2.10
C HIS A 280 -8.19 2.66 -3.10
N GLU A 281 -7.08 3.32 -3.41
CA GLU A 281 -7.03 4.32 -4.48
C GLU A 281 -7.29 3.67 -5.85
N ALA A 282 -6.66 2.53 -6.12
CA ALA A 282 -6.87 1.75 -7.34
C ALA A 282 -8.34 1.33 -7.51
N ILE A 283 -8.99 0.86 -6.44
CA ILE A 283 -10.43 0.53 -6.41
C ILE A 283 -11.28 1.74 -6.83
N HIS A 284 -11.09 2.88 -6.17
CA HIS A 284 -11.88 4.08 -6.48
C HIS A 284 -11.66 4.59 -7.90
N LYS A 285 -10.43 4.54 -8.42
CA LYS A 285 -10.14 4.86 -9.82
C LYS A 285 -10.81 3.87 -10.78
N GLY A 286 -10.79 2.56 -10.46
CA GLY A 286 -11.48 1.53 -11.24
C GLY A 286 -12.98 1.76 -11.32
N VAL A 287 -13.63 2.01 -10.19
CA VAL A 287 -15.06 2.38 -10.12
C VAL A 287 -15.34 3.64 -10.94
N THR A 288 -14.49 4.67 -10.83
CA THR A 288 -14.63 5.91 -11.59
C THR A 288 -14.52 5.67 -13.10
N ALA A 289 -13.55 4.88 -13.54
CA ALA A 289 -13.38 4.50 -14.95
C ALA A 289 -14.61 3.75 -15.49
N ALA A 290 -15.13 2.79 -14.72
CA ALA A 290 -16.34 2.05 -15.09
C ALA A 290 -17.56 2.96 -15.20
N LEU A 291 -17.82 3.85 -14.23
CA LEU A 291 -18.91 4.81 -14.26
C LEU A 291 -18.85 5.71 -15.51
N ASN A 292 -17.64 6.25 -15.81
CA ASN A 292 -17.46 7.12 -16.96
C ASN A 292 -17.57 6.36 -18.29
N SER A 293 -17.13 5.10 -18.32
CA SER A 293 -17.27 4.26 -19.51
C SER A 293 -18.73 4.02 -19.90
N VAL A 294 -19.66 4.08 -18.95
CA VAL A 294 -21.12 3.93 -19.21
C VAL A 294 -21.85 5.27 -19.26
N GLY A 295 -21.12 6.38 -19.35
CA GLY A 295 -21.69 7.73 -19.50
C GLY A 295 -22.13 8.39 -18.20
N LYS A 296 -21.87 7.80 -17.02
CA LYS A 296 -22.15 8.43 -15.72
C LYS A 296 -20.95 9.31 -15.33
N ARG A 297 -20.97 10.56 -15.79
CA ARG A 297 -19.86 11.49 -15.62
C ARG A 297 -19.55 11.76 -14.14
N LYS A 298 -18.43 11.20 -13.65
CA LYS A 298 -17.97 11.33 -12.27
C LYS A 298 -16.47 11.57 -12.25
N ALA A 299 -16.03 12.70 -11.69
CA ALA A 299 -14.64 12.97 -11.46
C ALA A 299 -14.09 12.14 -10.27
N TYR A 300 -12.86 11.66 -10.41
CA TYR A 300 -12.11 11.08 -9.30
C TYR A 300 -11.59 12.19 -8.40
N ASP A 301 -11.86 12.06 -7.10
CA ASP A 301 -11.29 12.95 -6.08
C ASP A 301 -10.27 12.19 -5.23
N GLY A 302 -9.00 12.43 -5.52
CA GLY A 302 -7.84 11.90 -4.78
C GLY A 302 -7.28 12.85 -3.73
N SER A 303 -8.01 13.89 -3.31
CA SER A 303 -7.54 14.89 -2.36
C SER A 303 -7.29 14.33 -0.96
N VAL A 304 -8.03 13.28 -0.57
CA VAL A 304 -7.95 12.64 0.73
C VAL A 304 -7.77 11.13 0.56
N VAL A 305 -6.51 10.67 0.58
CA VAL A 305 -6.16 9.25 0.46
C VAL A 305 -5.25 8.87 1.63
N PRO A 306 -5.75 8.17 2.66
CA PRO A 306 -4.93 7.71 3.76
C PRO A 306 -3.95 6.63 3.29
N LYS A 307 -2.74 6.62 3.87
CA LYS A 307 -1.71 5.62 3.58
C LYS A 307 -1.25 4.97 4.87
N VAL A 308 -1.06 3.66 4.85
CA VAL A 308 -0.68 2.86 6.03
C VAL A 308 0.51 1.96 5.70
N ILE A 309 1.44 1.85 6.64
CA ILE A 309 2.57 0.91 6.65
C ILE A 309 2.38 -0.01 7.86
N TYR A 310 2.32 -1.31 7.61
CA TYR A 310 1.93 -2.30 8.61
C TYR A 310 3.14 -2.88 9.35
N THR A 311 3.85 -2.02 10.08
CA THR A 311 4.76 -2.45 11.16
C THR A 311 3.99 -2.60 12.47
N MET A 312 4.66 -2.91 13.58
CA MET A 312 4.16 -2.69 14.92
C MET A 312 5.18 -1.87 15.71
N PRO A 313 4.82 -0.69 16.18
CA PRO A 313 3.57 0.05 15.90
C PRO A 313 3.38 0.34 14.41
N GLN A 314 2.10 0.49 13.97
CA GLN A 314 1.75 0.85 12.60
C GLN A 314 2.10 2.32 12.32
N ILE A 315 2.26 2.65 11.04
CA ILE A 315 2.46 4.02 10.58
C ILE A 315 1.33 4.38 9.63
N ALA A 316 0.70 5.54 9.84
CA ALA A 316 -0.27 6.07 8.89
C ALA A 316 -0.08 7.56 8.65
N TYR A 317 -0.44 8.04 7.46
CA TYR A 317 -0.33 9.45 7.13
C TYR A 317 -1.34 9.85 6.04
N ILE A 318 -1.69 11.13 6.04
CA ILE A 318 -2.63 11.72 5.09
C ILE A 318 -2.37 13.22 4.94
N GLY A 319 -2.56 13.76 3.75
CA GLY A 319 -2.55 15.20 3.47
C GLY A 319 -1.21 15.90 3.72
N LYS A 320 -1.27 17.17 4.10
CA LYS A 320 -0.12 18.07 4.32
C LYS A 320 0.35 17.97 5.77
N THR A 321 1.59 17.56 5.99
CA THR A 321 2.15 17.32 7.34
C THR A 321 3.13 18.41 7.81
N THR A 322 3.01 19.62 7.23
CA THR A 322 3.81 20.81 7.55
C THR A 322 2.90 22.02 7.79
N GLY A 323 3.40 23.03 8.50
CA GLY A 323 2.65 24.25 8.82
C GLY A 323 2.27 24.30 10.29
N ASN A 324 1.05 24.72 10.62
CA ASN A 324 0.56 24.74 12.00
C ASN A 324 0.21 23.30 12.46
N CYS A 325 1.20 22.62 12.98
CA CYS A 325 1.08 21.23 13.42
C CYS A 325 1.31 21.11 14.92
N LYS A 326 0.54 20.23 15.54
CA LYS A 326 0.73 19.83 16.95
C LYS A 326 0.86 18.31 17.04
N LYS A 327 1.49 17.86 18.12
CA LYS A 327 1.81 16.45 18.34
C LYS A 327 1.50 16.05 19.78
N ILE A 328 0.99 14.83 19.94
CA ILE A 328 0.84 14.14 21.22
C ILE A 328 1.53 12.78 21.17
N ASP A 329 2.27 12.42 22.20
CA ASP A 329 2.95 11.13 22.27
C ASP A 329 2.02 10.08 22.89
N MET A 330 2.05 8.83 22.38
CA MET A 330 1.17 7.73 22.82
C MET A 330 1.33 7.41 24.30
N VAL A 331 2.50 7.64 24.87
CA VAL A 331 2.79 7.43 26.30
C VAL A 331 1.87 8.26 27.24
N THR A 332 1.18 9.28 26.74
CA THR A 332 0.26 10.10 27.53
C THR A 332 -1.17 9.56 27.53
N LEU A 333 -1.48 8.58 26.71
CA LEU A 333 -2.83 8.02 26.59
C LEU A 333 -3.07 6.90 27.60
N PRO A 334 -4.17 6.96 28.40
CA PRO A 334 -4.52 5.92 29.36
C PRO A 334 -4.59 4.51 28.75
N ARG A 335 -5.17 4.39 27.56
CA ARG A 335 -5.28 3.11 26.84
C ARG A 335 -3.92 2.54 26.47
N ALA A 336 -3.03 3.35 25.91
CA ALA A 336 -1.70 2.94 25.53
C ALA A 336 -0.86 2.48 26.74
N ILE A 337 -1.01 3.17 27.89
CA ILE A 337 -0.36 2.77 29.15
C ILE A 337 -0.90 1.43 29.63
N ALA A 338 -2.22 1.24 29.63
CA ALA A 338 -2.87 0.01 30.11
C ALA A 338 -2.45 -1.21 29.26
N GLU A 339 -2.25 -1.05 27.96
CA GLU A 339 -1.86 -2.11 27.03
C GLU A 339 -0.33 -2.23 26.86
N LYS A 340 0.47 -1.35 27.50
CA LYS A 340 1.93 -1.24 27.32
C LYS A 340 2.34 -0.95 25.87
N GLU A 341 1.52 -0.18 25.15
CA GLU A 341 1.66 0.20 23.75
C GLU A 341 1.97 1.70 23.62
N THR A 342 2.98 2.16 24.34
CA THR A 342 3.30 3.59 24.52
C THR A 342 4.26 4.18 23.47
N GLU A 343 4.77 3.36 22.55
CA GLU A 343 5.66 3.86 21.48
C GLU A 343 4.85 4.62 20.43
N GLY A 344 5.36 5.79 20.03
CA GLY A 344 4.82 6.56 18.93
C GLY A 344 4.08 7.83 19.29
N PHE A 345 3.36 8.38 18.31
CA PHE A 345 2.71 9.68 18.43
C PHE A 345 1.57 9.84 17.41
N LEU A 346 0.70 10.83 17.65
CA LEU A 346 -0.19 11.45 16.67
C LEU A 346 0.26 12.89 16.43
N LYS A 347 0.38 13.29 15.17
CA LYS A 347 0.61 14.67 14.72
C LYS A 347 -0.54 15.08 13.79
N ILE A 348 -1.16 16.22 14.06
CA ILE A 348 -2.21 16.81 13.23
C ILE A 348 -1.74 18.20 12.80
N CYS A 349 -2.00 18.54 11.53
CA CYS A 349 -1.77 19.87 10.96
C CYS A 349 -3.12 20.48 10.57
N GLU A 350 -3.30 21.78 10.88
CA GLU A 350 -4.53 22.51 10.61
C GLU A 350 -4.29 23.76 9.76
N GLU A 351 -5.31 24.17 9.02
CA GLU A 351 -5.42 25.46 8.32
C GLU A 351 -6.89 25.90 8.37
N GLY A 352 -7.12 27.14 8.88
CA GLY A 352 -8.47 27.74 8.93
C GLY A 352 -9.47 26.93 9.75
N GLY A 353 -9.05 26.32 10.86
CA GLY A 353 -9.89 25.54 11.75
C GLY A 353 -10.24 24.14 11.21
N LYS A 354 -9.57 23.66 10.15
CA LYS A 354 -9.77 22.33 9.57
C LYS A 354 -8.48 21.54 9.54
N ILE A 355 -8.57 20.23 9.68
CA ILE A 355 -7.42 19.34 9.51
C ILE A 355 -7.04 19.31 8.03
N VAL A 356 -5.76 19.54 7.74
CA VAL A 356 -5.19 19.48 6.38
C VAL A 356 -4.22 18.30 6.21
N GLY A 357 -3.84 17.66 7.31
CA GLY A 357 -3.03 16.46 7.27
C GLY A 357 -2.72 15.91 8.65
N ALA A 358 -2.26 14.65 8.67
CA ALA A 358 -1.87 13.98 9.90
C ALA A 358 -0.81 12.91 9.65
N VAL A 359 -0.06 12.61 10.70
CA VAL A 359 0.87 11.48 10.79
C VAL A 359 0.61 10.74 12.09
N VAL A 360 0.51 9.44 12.01
CA VAL A 360 0.29 8.54 13.15
C VAL A 360 1.39 7.49 13.16
N PHE A 361 2.03 7.32 14.30
CA PHE A 361 2.87 6.17 14.61
C PHE A 361 2.31 5.56 15.87
N SER A 362 1.55 4.47 15.76
CA SER A 362 0.79 3.87 16.86
C SER A 362 0.29 2.48 16.48
N GLU A 363 -0.01 1.63 17.46
CA GLU A 363 -0.60 0.30 17.25
C GLU A 363 -1.95 0.33 16.50
N ARG A 364 -2.65 1.47 16.54
CA ARG A 364 -3.97 1.69 15.92
C ARG A 364 -3.94 2.79 14.86
N ALA A 365 -2.81 2.94 14.17
CA ALA A 365 -2.63 4.04 13.24
C ALA A 365 -3.65 4.03 12.09
N GLU A 366 -4.04 2.86 11.57
CA GLU A 366 -5.03 2.75 10.49
C GLU A 366 -6.42 3.22 10.93
N GLU A 367 -6.82 2.95 12.17
CA GLU A 367 -8.12 3.38 12.72
C GLU A 367 -8.12 4.91 12.92
N ILE A 368 -7.08 5.45 13.54
CA ILE A 368 -6.93 6.88 13.81
C ILE A 368 -6.93 7.68 12.50
N ILE A 369 -6.11 7.27 11.52
CA ILE A 369 -6.00 7.98 10.24
C ILE A 369 -7.29 7.93 9.42
N THR A 370 -8.08 6.88 9.57
CA THR A 370 -9.37 6.73 8.89
C THR A 370 -10.37 7.77 9.41
N ILE A 371 -10.47 7.96 10.73
CA ILE A 371 -11.33 8.99 11.33
C ILE A 371 -10.88 10.39 10.90
N ILE A 372 -9.59 10.66 10.91
CA ILE A 372 -9.03 11.93 10.43
C ILE A 372 -9.34 12.13 8.94
N GLY A 373 -9.21 11.07 8.13
CA GLY A 373 -9.55 11.11 6.71
C GLY A 373 -11.02 11.46 6.45
N ILE A 374 -11.94 10.92 7.25
CA ILE A 374 -13.37 11.26 7.22
C ILE A 374 -13.57 12.74 7.57
N ALA A 375 -12.94 13.23 8.64
CA ALA A 375 -13.01 14.63 9.03
C ALA A 375 -12.52 15.56 7.93
N MET A 376 -11.38 15.25 7.31
CA MET A 376 -10.84 16.00 6.17
C MET A 376 -11.78 15.99 4.96
N LYS A 377 -12.27 14.79 4.58
CA LYS A 377 -13.10 14.61 3.38
C LYS A 377 -14.41 15.39 3.46
N PHE A 378 -15.03 15.44 4.62
CA PHE A 378 -16.31 16.11 4.84
C PHE A 378 -16.15 17.52 5.43
N GLY A 379 -14.91 18.01 5.56
CA GLY A 379 -14.63 19.38 6.03
C GLY A 379 -15.07 19.64 7.47
N ILE A 380 -15.03 18.60 8.32
CA ILE A 380 -15.35 18.72 9.75
C ILE A 380 -14.31 19.60 10.42
N SER A 381 -14.78 20.61 11.16
CA SER A 381 -13.88 21.55 11.85
C SER A 381 -13.26 20.94 13.12
N ILE A 382 -12.15 21.50 13.57
CA ILE A 382 -11.51 21.14 14.85
C ILE A 382 -12.50 21.35 16.01
N SER A 383 -13.26 22.46 16.03
CA SER A 383 -14.30 22.71 17.04
C SER A 383 -15.39 21.64 17.05
N SER A 384 -15.84 21.18 15.86
CA SER A 384 -16.82 20.09 15.78
C SER A 384 -16.27 18.75 16.31
N LEU A 385 -14.97 18.50 16.16
CA LEU A 385 -14.33 17.31 16.73
C LEU A 385 -14.22 17.38 18.25
N LEU A 386 -14.13 18.58 18.84
CA LEU A 386 -14.17 18.77 20.28
C LEU A 386 -15.53 18.41 20.90
N ASP A 387 -16.61 18.67 20.17
CA ASP A 387 -17.98 18.36 20.60
C ASP A 387 -18.28 16.85 20.51
N PHE A 388 -17.47 16.09 19.77
CA PHE A 388 -17.65 14.65 19.63
C PHE A 388 -17.12 13.88 20.85
N GLN A 389 -17.92 12.96 21.37
CA GLN A 389 -17.56 12.12 22.51
C GLN A 389 -16.85 10.86 22.06
N PHE A 390 -15.53 10.85 22.13
CA PHE A 390 -14.74 9.64 21.89
C PHE A 390 -14.87 8.66 23.05
N PRO A 391 -14.94 7.34 22.80
CA PRO A 391 -15.00 6.33 23.85
C PRO A 391 -13.75 6.38 24.76
N HIS A 392 -13.94 6.28 26.08
CA HIS A 392 -12.84 6.21 27.06
C HIS A 392 -12.76 4.80 27.69
N PRO A 393 -11.55 4.21 27.85
CA PRO A 393 -10.29 4.62 27.24
C PRO A 393 -10.13 4.06 25.82
N SER A 394 -9.65 4.87 24.87
CA SER A 394 -9.38 4.43 23.52
C SER A 394 -8.17 5.14 22.90
N TYR A 395 -7.61 4.59 21.81
CA TYR A 395 -6.58 5.28 21.03
C TYR A 395 -7.14 6.47 20.25
N LEU A 396 -8.44 6.46 19.96
CA LEU A 396 -9.10 7.55 19.22
C LEU A 396 -9.20 8.84 20.04
N GLU A 397 -9.14 8.76 21.38
CA GLU A 397 -9.05 9.94 22.25
C GLU A 397 -7.83 10.81 21.94
N SER A 398 -6.77 10.23 21.32
CA SER A 398 -5.63 11.01 20.87
C SER A 398 -6.02 12.14 19.92
N ILE A 399 -7.09 11.96 19.14
CA ILE A 399 -7.62 13.02 18.25
C ILE A 399 -8.20 14.13 19.11
N TRP A 400 -9.05 13.81 20.07
CA TRP A 400 -9.68 14.80 20.97
C TRP A 400 -8.64 15.53 21.81
N GLU A 401 -7.71 14.79 22.43
CA GLU A 401 -6.62 15.35 23.21
C GLU A 401 -5.76 16.33 22.41
N LEU A 402 -5.54 16.05 21.13
CA LEU A 402 -4.72 16.89 20.28
C LEU A 402 -5.49 18.10 19.75
N VAL A 403 -6.75 17.92 19.28
CA VAL A 403 -7.53 19.03 18.72
C VAL A 403 -7.86 20.09 19.76
N ARG A 404 -8.10 19.72 21.03
CA ARG A 404 -8.32 20.71 22.09
C ARG A 404 -7.15 21.66 22.30
N THR A 405 -5.93 21.22 22.01
CA THR A 405 -4.76 22.07 22.12
C THR A 405 -4.75 23.20 21.08
N PHE A 406 -5.34 22.99 19.90
CA PHE A 406 -5.47 24.05 18.88
C PHE A 406 -6.40 25.18 19.37
N GLU A 407 -7.42 24.87 20.17
CA GLU A 407 -8.33 25.83 20.77
C GLU A 407 -7.79 26.45 22.09
N GLY A 408 -6.56 26.12 22.48
CA GLY A 408 -5.95 26.61 23.72
C GLY A 408 -6.54 26.03 25.01
N ILE A 409 -7.28 24.94 24.91
CA ILE A 409 -7.84 24.20 26.04
C ILE A 409 -6.78 23.16 26.46
N MET A 410 -6.20 23.36 27.67
CA MET A 410 -5.19 22.44 28.23
C MET A 410 -5.80 21.60 29.37
#